data_e41b2081fee070532a7495c9678fbdc1
#
_entry.id   e41b2081fee070532a7495c9678fbdc1
#
_cell.length_a   1.000
_cell.length_b   1.000
_cell.length_c   1.000
_cell.angle_alpha   90.00
_cell.angle_beta   90.00
_cell.angle_gamma   90.00
#
_symmetry.space_group_name_H-M   'P 1'
#
loop_
_entity.id
_entity.type
_entity.pdbx_description
1 polymer ?
#
loop_
_entity_poly.entity_id
_entity_poly.type
_entity_poly.pdbx_seq_one_letter_code
_entity_poly.pdbx_strand_id
1 'polypeptide(L)' 'MHRSRRDDPIESLTPREREVLTLMAEGRTNAAIAAQLVVTEGAVEKHTQHIFAKLGLLPDSAVHRRVKAVLALLSA' A
#
# COMPACT_ATOMS: atom_id res chain seq x y z
N MET A 1 -0.74 19.83 16.26
CA MET A 1 0.59 19.27 16.48
C MET A 1 1.13 18.67 15.19
N HIS A 2 2.34 18.93 14.89
CA HIS A 2 2.96 18.51 13.65
C HIS A 2 3.57 17.10 13.80
N ARG A 3 3.19 16.16 12.94
CA ARG A 3 3.72 14.80 12.98
C ARG A 3 5.03 14.73 12.19
N SER A 4 6.06 14.17 12.79
CA SER A 4 7.32 13.94 12.11
C SER A 4 7.16 12.91 11.00
N ARG A 5 7.90 13.05 9.89
CA ARG A 5 7.91 12.05 8.82
C ARG A 5 8.36 10.68 9.31
N ARG A 6 9.24 10.64 10.33
CA ARG A 6 9.71 9.38 10.91
C ARG A 6 8.61 8.62 11.63
N ASP A 7 7.60 9.35 12.13
CA ASP A 7 6.51 8.75 12.87
C ASP A 7 5.37 8.32 11.95
N ASP A 8 5.45 8.63 10.66
CA ASP A 8 4.42 8.25 9.70
C ASP A 8 4.62 6.79 9.31
N PRO A 9 3.59 5.92 9.46
CA PRO A 9 3.68 4.52 9.06
C PRO A 9 4.12 4.31 7.62
N ILE A 10 3.85 5.26 6.73
CA ILE A 10 4.28 5.20 5.34
C ILE A 10 5.80 5.07 5.24
N GLU A 11 6.54 5.67 6.15
CA GLU A 11 8.00 5.60 6.14
C GLU A 11 8.54 4.21 6.49
N SER A 12 7.70 3.32 7.03
CA SER A 12 8.09 1.95 7.34
C SER A 12 7.98 1.02 6.13
N LEU A 13 7.38 1.47 5.04
CA LEU A 13 7.24 0.66 3.83
C LEU A 13 8.58 0.49 3.13
N THR A 14 8.82 -0.72 2.60
CA THR A 14 9.98 -0.94 1.74
C THR A 14 9.78 -0.18 0.42
N PRO A 15 10.85 0.06 -0.36
CA PRO A 15 10.70 0.69 -1.67
C PRO A 15 9.70 -0.04 -2.58
N ARG A 16 9.69 -1.38 -2.56
CA ARG A 16 8.77 -2.15 -3.39
C ARG A 16 7.32 -2.01 -2.89
N GLU A 17 7.12 -2.00 -1.58
CA GLU A 17 5.78 -1.78 -1.00
C GLU A 17 5.26 -0.40 -1.34
N ARG A 18 6.11 0.62 -1.24
CA ARG A 18 5.73 1.99 -1.60
C ARG A 18 5.38 2.07 -3.09
N GLU A 19 6.12 1.36 -3.93
CA GLU A 19 5.85 1.28 -5.37
C GLU A 19 4.46 0.68 -5.64
N VAL A 20 4.15 -0.44 -4.98
CA VAL A 20 2.85 -1.08 -5.10
C VAL A 20 1.75 -0.13 -4.65
N LEU A 21 1.93 0.53 -3.52
CA LEU A 21 0.92 1.44 -2.98
C LEU A 21 0.72 2.66 -3.89
N THR A 22 1.79 3.17 -4.49
CA THR A 22 1.69 4.27 -5.45
C THR A 22 0.85 3.88 -6.67
N LEU A 23 1.05 2.65 -7.17
CA LEU A 23 0.27 2.16 -8.31
C LEU A 23 -1.20 1.94 -7.93
N MET A 24 -1.47 1.52 -6.68
CA MET A 24 -2.85 1.48 -6.17
C MET A 24 -3.48 2.86 -6.19
N ALA A 25 -2.72 3.88 -5.78
CA ALA A 25 -3.22 5.26 -5.75
C ALA A 25 -3.56 5.77 -7.14
N GLU A 26 -2.93 5.20 -8.17
CA GLU A 26 -3.26 5.51 -9.57
C GLU A 26 -4.50 4.77 -10.07
N GLY A 27 -5.13 3.97 -9.23
CA GLY A 27 -6.33 3.22 -9.58
C GLY A 27 -6.09 1.90 -10.29
N ARG A 28 -4.87 1.37 -10.26
CA ARG A 28 -4.54 0.14 -10.97
C ARG A 28 -4.98 -1.09 -10.19
N THR A 29 -5.43 -2.12 -10.91
CA THR A 29 -5.78 -3.41 -10.32
C THR A 29 -4.51 -4.17 -9.95
N ASN A 30 -4.65 -5.21 -9.12
CA ASN A 30 -3.51 -6.08 -8.79
C ASN A 30 -2.92 -6.72 -10.05
N ALA A 31 -3.76 -7.11 -11.01
CA ALA A 31 -3.29 -7.68 -12.27
C ALA A 31 -2.43 -6.66 -13.05
N ALA A 32 -2.86 -5.41 -13.11
CA ALA A 32 -2.12 -4.36 -13.81
C ALA A 32 -0.81 -4.04 -13.09
N ILE A 33 -0.82 -4.02 -11.75
CA ILE A 33 0.39 -3.80 -10.96
C ILE A 33 1.38 -4.94 -11.19
N ALA A 34 0.90 -6.18 -11.16
CA ALA A 34 1.74 -7.35 -11.39
C ALA A 34 2.41 -7.29 -12.76
N ALA A 35 1.64 -6.93 -13.80
CA ALA A 35 2.17 -6.80 -15.14
C ALA A 35 3.23 -5.70 -15.23
N GLN A 36 2.98 -4.57 -14.62
CA GLN A 36 3.90 -3.43 -14.67
C GLN A 36 5.21 -3.74 -13.93
N LEU A 37 5.14 -4.41 -12.79
CA LEU A 37 6.33 -4.74 -11.99
C LEU A 37 6.98 -6.05 -12.40
N VAL A 38 6.39 -6.75 -13.37
CA VAL A 38 6.87 -8.06 -13.88
C VAL A 38 6.97 -9.06 -12.73
N VAL A 39 5.89 -9.18 -11.96
CA VAL A 39 5.76 -10.14 -10.86
C VAL A 39 4.40 -10.84 -10.98
N THR A 40 4.15 -11.83 -10.13
CA THR A 40 2.85 -12.51 -10.08
C THR A 40 1.85 -11.69 -9.30
N GLU A 41 0.55 -11.94 -9.54
CA GLU A 41 -0.49 -11.30 -8.74
C GLU A 41 -0.39 -11.74 -7.28
N GLY A 42 0.01 -12.99 -7.03
CA GLY A 42 0.23 -13.47 -5.67
C GLY A 42 1.30 -12.66 -4.94
N ALA A 43 2.35 -12.27 -5.63
CA ALA A 43 3.39 -11.41 -5.06
C ALA A 43 2.82 -10.04 -4.73
N VAL A 44 1.98 -9.46 -5.60
CA VAL A 44 1.33 -8.18 -5.34
C VAL A 44 0.42 -8.28 -4.11
N GLU A 45 -0.36 -9.35 -4.00
CA GLU A 45 -1.22 -9.58 -2.84
C GLU A 45 -0.41 -9.65 -1.56
N LYS A 46 0.72 -10.34 -1.59
CA LYS A 46 1.61 -10.45 -0.43
C LYS A 46 2.14 -9.08 -0.01
N HIS A 47 2.60 -8.29 -0.96
CA HIS A 47 3.03 -6.92 -0.67
C HIS A 47 1.88 -6.10 -0.09
N THR A 48 0.68 -6.25 -0.63
CA THR A 48 -0.50 -5.55 -0.16
C THR A 48 -0.82 -5.89 1.28
N GLN A 49 -0.75 -7.18 1.65
CA GLN A 49 -0.99 -7.60 3.04
C GLN A 49 0.05 -7.00 3.99
N HIS A 50 1.30 -6.96 3.59
CA HIS A 50 2.36 -6.35 4.39
C HIS A 50 2.13 -4.84 4.55
N ILE A 51 1.68 -4.16 3.49
CA ILE A 51 1.34 -2.74 3.55
C ILE A 51 0.22 -2.51 4.57
N PHE A 52 -0.85 -3.30 4.49
CA PHE A 52 -1.98 -3.16 5.43
C PHE A 52 -1.53 -3.37 6.87
N ALA A 53 -0.70 -4.37 7.12
CA ALA A 53 -0.17 -4.64 8.45
C ALA A 53 0.67 -3.47 8.97
N LYS A 54 1.57 -2.95 8.13
CA LYS A 54 2.45 -1.84 8.52
C LYS A 54 1.68 -0.55 8.76
N LEU A 55 0.58 -0.35 8.04
CA LEU A 55 -0.27 0.82 8.24
C LEU A 55 -1.29 0.64 9.38
N GLY A 56 -1.26 -0.51 10.04
CA GLY A 56 -2.13 -0.78 11.18
C GLY A 56 -3.60 -0.93 10.80
N LEU A 57 -3.89 -1.34 9.58
CA LEU A 57 -5.27 -1.51 9.13
C LEU A 57 -5.82 -2.83 9.61
N LEU A 58 -6.89 -2.76 10.40
CA LEU A 58 -7.54 -3.96 10.96
C LEU A 58 -8.20 -4.79 9.85
N PRO A 59 -8.36 -6.11 10.07
CA PRO A 59 -9.09 -6.94 9.12
C PRO A 59 -10.45 -6.36 8.78
N ASP A 60 -10.70 -6.19 7.49
CA ASP A 60 -11.92 -5.59 6.96
C ASP A 60 -11.99 -6.01 5.50
N SER A 61 -12.93 -5.50 4.74
CA SER A 61 -12.96 -5.80 3.32
C SER A 61 -11.67 -5.29 2.65
N ALA A 62 -11.20 -6.02 1.65
CA ALA A 62 -9.99 -5.63 0.92
C ALA A 62 -10.16 -4.26 0.27
N VAL A 63 -11.38 -3.93 -0.19
CA VAL A 63 -11.69 -2.64 -0.79
C VAL A 63 -11.49 -1.51 0.21
N HIS A 64 -12.03 -1.66 1.42
CA HIS A 64 -11.91 -0.64 2.47
C HIS A 64 -10.46 -0.43 2.87
N ARG A 65 -9.69 -1.51 3.05
CA ARG A 65 -8.28 -1.39 3.43
C ARG A 65 -7.47 -0.74 2.32
N ARG A 66 -7.78 -1.06 1.07
CA ARG A 66 -7.12 -0.47 -0.08
C ARG A 66 -7.34 1.05 -0.12
N VAL A 67 -8.57 1.49 0.08
CA VAL A 67 -8.89 2.93 0.13
C VAL A 67 -8.15 3.60 1.28
N LYS A 68 -8.18 2.99 2.46
CA LYS A 68 -7.49 3.55 3.64
C LYS A 68 -5.99 3.66 3.43
N ALA A 69 -5.38 2.66 2.78
CA ALA A 69 -3.95 2.67 2.50
C ALA A 69 -3.58 3.80 1.52
N VAL A 70 -4.39 3.98 0.48
CA VAL A 70 -4.18 5.07 -0.48
C VAL A 70 -4.31 6.42 0.19
N LEU A 71 -5.33 6.60 1.05
CA LEU A 71 -5.51 7.85 1.78
C LEU A 71 -4.32 8.11 2.71
N ALA A 72 -3.77 7.08 3.33
CA ALA A 72 -2.58 7.22 4.18
C ALA A 72 -1.39 7.71 3.36
N LEU A 73 -1.21 7.19 2.15
CA LEU A 73 -0.14 7.64 1.26
C LEU A 73 -0.31 9.11 0.88
N LEU A 74 -1.53 9.50 0.50
CA LEU A 74 -1.80 10.85 0.03
C LEU A 74 -1.69 11.90 1.14
N SER A 75 -1.83 11.50 2.40
CA SER A 75 -1.70 12.40 3.54
C SER A 75 -0.32 12.38 4.19
N ALA A 76 0.57 11.59 3.66
CA ALA A 76 1.93 11.50 4.21
C ALA A 76 2.77 12.73 3.89
#